data_61db1de6505525eb62bc30092237f2c9
#
_entry.id   61db1de6505525eb62bc30092237f2c9
#
_cell.length_a   1.000
_cell.length_b   1.000
_cell.length_c   1.000
_cell.angle_alpha   90.00
_cell.angle_beta   90.00
_cell.angle_gamma   90.00
#
_symmetry.space_group_name_H-M   'P 1'
#
loop_
_entity.id
_entity.type
_entity.pdbx_description
1 polymer ?
#
loop_
_entity_poly.entity_id
_entity_poly.type
_entity_poly.pdbx_seq_one_letter_code
_entity_poly.pdbx_strand_id
1 'polypeptide(L)'
;VLDVDHKSYWGDYFSYFPALARYIPLGEYARRVRPRACVLGVSDGKFALPLLRAGWEVIGVESDELFLDGGELDLVDGHHDILGLRQRLAAEGLTDQCTVVEQDYMTLPAEGDFQLVLGSGLWSMPPNRAHTMEALVHHAMDMVAPGGLFFGEWLIGLNDDERSCGYYPTAAEMDRIVQRPGWELFENADLGIRGESHLGYEQWHYHRYAAVITHRMPPPREPAREK
;
A
#
# COMPACT_ATOMS: atom_id res chain seq x y z
N VAL A 1 1.89 -15.84 -9.00
CA VAL A 1 2.99 -15.05 -8.43
C VAL A 1 2.45 -13.66 -8.16
N LEU A 2 2.57 -13.16 -6.94
CA LEU A 2 2.23 -11.78 -6.62
C LEU A 2 3.46 -10.92 -6.97
N ASP A 3 3.29 -9.99 -7.91
CA ASP A 3 4.32 -9.06 -8.36
C ASP A 3 3.69 -7.70 -8.64
N VAL A 4 4.48 -6.65 -8.75
CA VAL A 4 3.98 -5.32 -9.10
C VAL A 4 3.55 -5.29 -10.57
N ASP A 5 2.64 -4.37 -10.92
CA ASP A 5 2.34 -4.13 -12.33
C ASP A 5 3.40 -3.22 -12.95
N HIS A 6 4.29 -3.80 -13.75
CA HIS A 6 5.36 -3.07 -14.43
C HIS A 6 4.88 -2.13 -15.55
N LYS A 7 3.58 -2.16 -15.91
CA LYS A 7 2.99 -1.18 -16.82
C LYS A 7 2.48 0.07 -16.11
N SER A 8 2.50 0.06 -14.77
CA SER A 8 2.22 1.24 -13.97
C SER A 8 3.28 2.31 -14.22
N TYR A 9 2.89 3.57 -14.14
CA TYR A 9 3.81 4.71 -14.12
C TYR A 9 4.91 4.54 -13.05
N TRP A 10 4.56 3.90 -11.93
CA TRP A 10 5.46 3.58 -10.82
C TRP A 10 6.01 2.14 -10.88
N GLY A 11 5.78 1.40 -11.98
CA GLY A 11 6.06 -0.03 -12.08
C GLY A 11 7.52 -0.42 -11.99
N ASP A 12 8.41 0.47 -12.42
CA ASP A 12 9.86 0.24 -12.38
C ASP A 12 10.51 0.58 -11.03
N TYR A 13 9.74 1.22 -10.11
CA TYR A 13 10.24 1.51 -8.78
C TYR A 13 10.23 0.26 -7.91
N PHE A 14 11.30 0.12 -7.12
CA PHE A 14 11.44 -0.99 -6.21
C PHE A 14 10.23 -1.13 -5.27
N SER A 15 9.81 -2.37 -5.02
CA SER A 15 8.79 -2.69 -4.01
C SER A 15 9.05 -4.04 -3.36
N TYR A 16 8.71 -4.14 -2.08
CA TYR A 16 8.73 -5.38 -1.31
C TYR A 16 7.40 -6.16 -1.41
N PHE A 17 6.44 -5.64 -2.15
CA PHE A 17 5.11 -6.25 -2.34
C PHE A 17 5.15 -7.74 -2.71
N PRO A 18 6.08 -8.25 -3.55
CA PRO A 18 6.16 -9.67 -3.84
C PRO A 18 6.39 -10.57 -2.62
N ALA A 19 6.96 -10.03 -1.53
CA ALA A 19 7.17 -10.78 -0.28
C ALA A 19 5.86 -11.18 0.40
N LEU A 20 4.77 -10.45 0.17
CA LEU A 20 3.43 -10.79 0.67
C LEU A 20 2.98 -12.20 0.26
N ALA A 21 3.46 -12.72 -0.87
CA ALA A 21 3.14 -14.08 -1.31
C ALA A 21 3.52 -15.17 -0.30
N ARG A 22 4.40 -14.87 0.66
CA ARG A 22 4.79 -15.80 1.75
C ARG A 22 3.69 -15.93 2.80
N TYR A 23 2.86 -14.92 2.96
CA TYR A 23 1.87 -14.78 4.03
C TYR A 23 0.43 -14.91 3.54
N ILE A 24 0.22 -14.67 2.25
CA ILE A 24 -1.09 -14.77 1.62
C ILE A 24 -1.16 -16.10 0.88
N PRO A 25 -1.95 -17.08 1.34
CA PRO A 25 -2.22 -18.30 0.59
C PRO A 25 -3.14 -18.00 -0.60
N LEU A 26 -2.63 -17.34 -1.63
CA LEU A 26 -3.36 -16.83 -2.79
C LEU A 26 -4.25 -17.89 -3.45
N GLY A 27 -3.84 -19.16 -3.41
CA GLY A 27 -4.59 -20.27 -4.03
C GLY A 27 -5.81 -20.74 -3.22
N GLU A 28 -5.80 -20.60 -1.90
CA GLU A 28 -6.88 -21.08 -1.02
C GLU A 28 -7.89 -19.98 -0.69
N TYR A 29 -7.44 -18.74 -0.52
CA TYR A 29 -8.33 -17.59 -0.25
C TYR A 29 -9.26 -17.33 -1.42
N ALA A 30 -8.73 -17.28 -2.64
CA ALA A 30 -9.51 -16.99 -3.84
C ALA A 30 -10.57 -18.05 -4.16
N ARG A 31 -10.48 -19.26 -3.60
CA ARG A 31 -11.44 -20.35 -3.88
C ARG A 31 -12.65 -20.39 -2.95
N ARG A 32 -12.58 -19.79 -1.77
CA ARG A 32 -13.63 -19.92 -0.73
C ARG A 32 -14.43 -18.66 -0.47
N VAL A 33 -13.78 -17.52 -0.52
CA VAL A 33 -14.40 -16.18 -0.37
C VAL A 33 -13.52 -15.26 -1.21
N ARG A 34 -14.09 -14.34 -1.98
CA ARG A 34 -13.29 -13.30 -2.64
C ARG A 34 -12.66 -12.44 -1.54
N PRO A 35 -11.34 -12.51 -1.33
CA PRO A 35 -10.71 -11.70 -0.31
C PRO A 35 -10.75 -10.24 -0.73
N ARG A 36 -10.93 -9.35 0.24
CA ARG A 36 -11.00 -7.91 0.02
C ARG A 36 -9.68 -7.25 0.41
N ALA A 37 -9.15 -6.42 -0.46
CA ALA A 37 -7.98 -5.60 -0.19
C ALA A 37 -8.33 -4.12 -0.28
N CYS A 38 -7.73 -3.30 0.58
CA CYS A 38 -7.71 -1.85 0.46
C CYS A 38 -6.30 -1.40 0.06
N VAL A 39 -6.19 -0.69 -1.05
CA VAL A 39 -4.94 -0.12 -1.57
C VAL A 39 -4.98 1.38 -1.36
N LEU A 40 -4.21 1.86 -0.40
CA LEU A 40 -4.10 3.28 -0.05
C LEU A 40 -3.07 3.94 -0.97
N GLY A 41 -3.42 5.07 -1.58
CA GLY A 41 -2.63 5.66 -2.65
C GLY A 41 -2.55 4.69 -3.83
N VAL A 42 -3.71 4.28 -4.37
CA VAL A 42 -3.77 3.24 -5.39
C VAL A 42 -3.09 3.66 -6.70
N SER A 43 -2.96 4.97 -6.91
CA SER A 43 -2.39 5.57 -8.11
C SER A 43 -3.01 4.98 -9.38
N ASP A 44 -2.22 4.66 -10.39
CA ASP A 44 -2.63 4.01 -11.63
C ASP A 44 -2.73 2.47 -11.55
N GLY A 45 -2.61 1.90 -10.34
CA GLY A 45 -2.88 0.48 -10.08
C GLY A 45 -1.67 -0.44 -9.97
N LYS A 46 -0.47 0.06 -9.66
CA LYS A 46 0.76 -0.75 -9.46
C LYS A 46 0.53 -2.02 -8.63
N PHE A 47 -0.25 -1.93 -7.56
CA PHE A 47 -0.55 -3.04 -6.65
C PHE A 47 -1.97 -3.60 -6.85
N ALA A 48 -2.91 -2.75 -7.25
CA ALA A 48 -4.30 -3.14 -7.40
C ALA A 48 -4.51 -4.16 -8.52
N LEU A 49 -3.91 -3.93 -9.70
CA LEU A 49 -4.08 -4.84 -10.85
C LEU A 49 -3.56 -6.26 -10.57
N PRO A 50 -2.39 -6.47 -9.97
CA PRO A 50 -1.94 -7.81 -9.57
C PRO A 50 -2.89 -8.51 -8.60
N LEU A 51 -3.46 -7.80 -7.63
CA LEU A 51 -4.43 -8.36 -6.69
C LEU A 51 -5.73 -8.76 -7.40
N LEU A 52 -6.25 -7.90 -8.26
CA LEU A 52 -7.45 -8.16 -9.07
C LEU A 52 -7.26 -9.39 -9.97
N ARG A 53 -6.13 -9.49 -10.68
CA ARG A 53 -5.77 -10.67 -11.50
C ARG A 53 -5.65 -11.95 -10.66
N ALA A 54 -5.28 -11.82 -9.38
CA ALA A 54 -5.25 -12.92 -8.43
C ALA A 54 -6.63 -13.26 -7.82
N GLY A 55 -7.71 -12.56 -8.23
CA GLY A 55 -9.08 -12.84 -7.83
C GLY A 55 -9.55 -12.10 -6.56
N TRP A 56 -8.82 -11.06 -6.13
CA TRP A 56 -9.24 -10.18 -5.03
C TRP A 56 -10.30 -9.19 -5.49
N GLU A 57 -11.15 -8.78 -4.56
CA GLU A 57 -11.92 -7.55 -4.65
C GLU A 57 -11.07 -6.42 -4.07
N VAL A 58 -10.93 -5.32 -4.79
CA VAL A 58 -10.05 -4.22 -4.38
C VAL A 58 -10.85 -2.94 -4.19
N ILE A 59 -10.63 -2.28 -3.06
CA ILE A 59 -10.96 -0.87 -2.85
C ILE A 59 -9.67 -0.08 -3.08
N GLY A 60 -9.62 0.70 -4.13
CA GLY A 60 -8.51 1.60 -4.43
C GLY A 60 -8.82 3.01 -3.98
N VAL A 61 -8.01 3.56 -3.08
CA VAL A 61 -8.20 4.92 -2.54
C VAL A 61 -7.13 5.84 -3.09
N GLU A 62 -7.55 6.91 -3.75
CA GLU A 62 -6.65 7.92 -4.32
C GLU A 62 -7.33 9.29 -4.26
N SER A 63 -6.55 10.33 -4.11
CA SER A 63 -7.03 11.73 -4.14
C SER A 63 -6.60 12.50 -5.38
N ASP A 64 -5.73 11.93 -6.20
CA ASP A 64 -5.21 12.55 -7.42
C ASP A 64 -5.92 12.01 -8.65
N GLU A 65 -6.74 12.88 -9.28
CA GLU A 65 -7.50 12.55 -10.48
C GLU A 65 -6.60 12.12 -11.66
N LEU A 66 -5.38 12.65 -11.75
CA LEU A 66 -4.46 12.30 -12.85
C LEU A 66 -4.16 10.80 -12.85
N PHE A 67 -3.91 10.21 -11.69
CA PHE A 67 -3.63 8.78 -11.59
C PHE A 67 -4.89 7.92 -11.70
N LEU A 68 -6.07 8.48 -11.43
CA LEU A 68 -7.34 7.76 -11.59
C LEU A 68 -7.83 7.76 -13.04
N ASP A 69 -7.82 8.93 -13.68
CA ASP A 69 -8.44 9.12 -15.00
C ASP A 69 -7.42 9.15 -16.15
N GLY A 70 -6.15 9.32 -15.82
CA GLY A 70 -5.10 9.50 -16.79
C GLY A 70 -5.02 10.93 -17.29
N GLY A 71 -3.98 11.24 -18.02
CA GLY A 71 -3.74 12.56 -18.55
C GLY A 71 -2.27 12.81 -18.82
N GLU A 72 -1.98 14.07 -19.07
CA GLU A 72 -0.65 14.55 -19.41
C GLU A 72 0.04 15.11 -18.16
N LEU A 73 1.28 14.72 -17.95
CA LEU A 73 2.12 15.21 -16.86
C LEU A 73 3.40 15.80 -17.44
N ASP A 74 3.57 17.10 -17.26
CA ASP A 74 4.80 17.81 -17.65
C ASP A 74 5.79 17.80 -16.50
N LEU A 75 6.93 17.15 -16.73
CA LEU A 75 8.05 17.10 -15.79
C LEU A 75 9.31 17.71 -16.41
N VAL A 76 10.38 17.85 -15.63
CA VAL A 76 11.63 18.44 -16.08
C VAL A 76 12.27 17.66 -17.24
N ASP A 77 12.09 16.34 -17.27
CA ASP A 77 12.59 15.43 -18.29
C ASP A 77 11.68 15.30 -19.52
N GLY A 78 10.50 15.93 -19.52
CA GLY A 78 9.61 15.95 -20.66
C GLY A 78 8.12 15.75 -20.32
N HIS A 79 7.40 15.44 -21.38
CA HIS A 79 5.97 15.19 -21.35
C HIS A 79 5.69 13.69 -21.19
N HIS A 80 4.83 13.34 -20.25
CA HIS A 80 4.46 11.97 -19.94
C HIS A 80 2.95 11.79 -20.04
N ASP A 81 2.53 10.77 -20.78
CA ASP A 81 1.14 10.32 -20.83
C ASP A 81 0.89 9.30 -19.72
N ILE A 82 0.05 9.63 -18.76
CA ILE A 82 -0.37 8.72 -17.68
C ILE A 82 -1.61 7.98 -18.11
N LEU A 83 -1.56 6.66 -18.16
CA LEU A 83 -2.73 5.82 -18.33
C LEU A 83 -3.36 5.56 -16.94
N GLY A 84 -4.48 6.21 -16.67
CA GLY A 84 -5.12 6.18 -15.36
C GLY A 84 -5.70 4.81 -14.98
N LEU A 85 -5.91 4.61 -13.68
CA LEU A 85 -6.45 3.36 -13.12
C LEU A 85 -7.75 2.92 -13.80
N ARG A 86 -8.71 3.84 -13.97
CA ARG A 86 -10.02 3.51 -14.57
C ARG A 86 -9.88 3.00 -16.00
N GLN A 87 -8.98 3.60 -16.78
CA GLN A 87 -8.70 3.17 -18.15
C GLN A 87 -8.04 1.79 -18.17
N ARG A 88 -7.10 1.53 -17.26
CA ARG A 88 -6.40 0.24 -17.14
C ARG A 88 -7.34 -0.87 -16.67
N LEU A 89 -8.23 -0.60 -15.72
CA LEU A 89 -9.28 -1.53 -15.30
C LEU A 89 -10.23 -1.90 -16.44
N ALA A 90 -10.65 -0.91 -17.23
CA ALA A 90 -11.53 -1.13 -18.38
C ALA A 90 -10.84 -1.97 -19.46
N ALA A 91 -9.56 -1.70 -19.75
CA ALA A 91 -8.79 -2.44 -20.74
C ALA A 91 -8.62 -3.93 -20.40
N GLU A 92 -8.62 -4.28 -19.09
CA GLU A 92 -8.47 -5.66 -18.61
C GLU A 92 -9.81 -6.32 -18.22
N GLY A 93 -10.93 -5.60 -18.32
CA GLY A 93 -12.25 -6.12 -17.91
C GLY A 93 -12.37 -6.35 -16.39
N LEU A 94 -11.65 -5.55 -15.58
CA LEU A 94 -11.57 -5.67 -14.13
C LEU A 94 -12.40 -4.60 -13.38
N THR A 95 -13.12 -3.75 -14.08
CA THR A 95 -13.87 -2.61 -13.51
C THR A 95 -14.83 -3.05 -12.40
N ASP A 96 -15.54 -4.15 -12.58
CA ASP A 96 -16.53 -4.65 -11.61
C ASP A 96 -15.89 -5.27 -10.34
N GLN A 97 -14.59 -5.44 -10.32
CA GLN A 97 -13.85 -6.04 -9.20
C GLN A 97 -13.08 -4.99 -8.39
N CYS A 98 -13.04 -3.74 -8.86
CA CYS A 98 -12.36 -2.64 -8.21
C CYS A 98 -13.34 -1.49 -7.93
N THR A 99 -13.49 -1.13 -6.67
CA THR A 99 -14.17 0.11 -6.28
C THR A 99 -13.11 1.20 -6.11
N VAL A 100 -13.20 2.23 -6.93
CA VAL A 100 -12.32 3.41 -6.83
C VAL A 100 -12.98 4.44 -5.92
N VAL A 101 -12.25 4.86 -4.88
CA VAL A 101 -12.68 5.87 -3.90
C VAL A 101 -11.75 7.07 -4.02
N GLU A 102 -12.30 8.18 -4.54
CA GLU A 102 -11.57 9.41 -4.79
C GLU A 102 -11.69 10.33 -3.57
N GLN A 103 -10.84 10.05 -2.57
CA GLN A 103 -10.79 10.86 -1.33
C GLN A 103 -9.52 10.57 -0.52
N ASP A 104 -9.31 11.38 0.51
CA ASP A 104 -8.31 11.12 1.55
C ASP A 104 -8.71 9.89 2.36
N TYR A 105 -7.80 8.89 2.45
CA TYR A 105 -8.08 7.64 3.15
C TYR A 105 -8.30 7.84 4.66
N MET A 106 -7.79 8.90 5.25
CA MET A 106 -8.02 9.25 6.66
C MET A 106 -9.49 9.58 6.97
N THR A 107 -10.30 9.82 5.93
CA THR A 107 -11.75 10.05 6.07
C THR A 107 -12.58 8.76 5.93
N LEU A 108 -11.96 7.65 5.56
CA LEU A 108 -12.64 6.35 5.45
C LEU A 108 -12.93 5.75 6.83
N PRO A 109 -14.02 5.00 6.97
CA PRO A 109 -14.26 4.22 8.18
C PRO A 109 -13.17 3.18 8.41
N ALA A 110 -12.64 3.09 9.62
CA ALA A 110 -11.66 2.09 10.02
C ALA A 110 -12.37 0.89 10.72
N GLU A 111 -13.24 0.20 9.98
CA GLU A 111 -14.14 -0.83 10.53
C GLU A 111 -13.57 -2.25 10.55
N GLY A 112 -12.34 -2.43 10.09
CA GLY A 112 -11.68 -3.76 10.13
C GLY A 112 -12.24 -4.77 9.14
N ASP A 113 -12.51 -4.37 7.90
CA ASP A 113 -13.21 -5.17 6.89
C ASP A 113 -12.30 -5.84 5.86
N PHE A 114 -11.03 -5.47 5.79
CA PHE A 114 -10.13 -5.90 4.72
C PHE A 114 -9.18 -7.00 5.19
N GLN A 115 -9.04 -8.06 4.39
CA GLN A 115 -8.04 -9.09 4.63
C GLN A 115 -6.62 -8.62 4.32
N LEU A 116 -6.48 -7.57 3.51
CA LEU A 116 -5.23 -6.89 3.25
C LEU A 116 -5.47 -5.39 3.17
N VAL A 117 -4.71 -4.62 3.92
CA VAL A 117 -4.56 -3.17 3.71
C VAL A 117 -3.12 -2.90 3.36
N LEU A 118 -2.88 -2.17 2.30
CA LEU A 118 -1.53 -1.82 1.89
C LEU A 118 -1.41 -0.34 1.54
N GLY A 119 -0.23 0.22 1.86
CA GLY A 119 0.19 1.56 1.49
C GLY A 119 1.68 1.61 1.21
N SER A 120 2.06 2.19 0.08
CA SER A 120 3.44 2.31 -0.35
C SER A 120 3.73 3.73 -0.81
N GLY A 121 4.73 4.38 -0.22
CA GLY A 121 5.21 5.70 -0.64
C GLY A 121 4.28 6.89 -0.36
N LEU A 122 3.06 6.67 0.10
CA LEU A 122 2.05 7.73 0.27
C LEU A 122 2.22 8.59 1.53
N TRP A 123 2.96 8.12 2.52
CA TRP A 123 2.97 8.69 3.89
C TRP A 123 3.41 10.14 3.96
N SER A 124 4.37 10.53 3.12
CA SER A 124 4.89 11.91 3.04
C SER A 124 4.16 12.79 2.03
N MET A 125 3.15 12.27 1.33
CA MET A 125 2.41 13.01 0.30
C MET A 125 1.27 13.83 0.91
N PRO A 126 0.90 14.99 0.33
CA PRO A 126 -0.36 15.65 0.67
C PRO A 126 -1.56 14.72 0.32
N PRO A 127 -2.64 14.70 1.08
CA PRO A 127 -2.92 15.48 2.31
C PRO A 127 -2.33 14.87 3.60
N ASN A 128 -1.63 13.75 3.55
CA ASN A 128 -1.18 12.98 4.71
C ASN A 128 -0.30 13.79 5.67
N ARG A 129 0.39 14.83 5.17
CA ARG A 129 1.21 15.73 5.99
C ARG A 129 0.45 16.50 7.08
N ALA A 130 -0.87 16.45 7.10
CA ALA A 130 -1.69 16.98 8.19
C ALA A 130 -1.73 16.07 9.43
N HIS A 131 -1.22 14.85 9.34
CA HIS A 131 -1.28 13.82 10.37
C HIS A 131 0.12 13.36 10.77
N THR A 132 0.27 12.74 11.94
CA THR A 132 1.52 12.07 12.32
C THR A 132 1.64 10.72 11.61
N MET A 133 2.86 10.23 11.41
CA MET A 133 3.09 8.90 10.83
C MET A 133 2.38 7.80 11.64
N GLU A 134 2.38 7.90 12.96
CA GLU A 134 1.67 6.97 13.84
C GLU A 134 0.15 6.98 13.58
N ALA A 135 -0.47 8.16 13.47
CA ALA A 135 -1.89 8.26 13.17
C ALA A 135 -2.24 7.67 11.81
N LEU A 136 -1.42 7.95 10.79
CA LEU A 136 -1.59 7.42 9.44
C LEU A 136 -1.54 5.88 9.42
N VAL A 137 -0.51 5.31 10.03
CA VAL A 137 -0.32 3.85 10.06
C VAL A 137 -1.40 3.18 10.91
N HIS A 138 -1.74 3.74 12.08
CA HIS A 138 -2.77 3.17 12.95
C HIS A 138 -4.15 3.17 12.29
N HIS A 139 -4.51 4.24 11.59
CA HIS A 139 -5.77 4.28 10.85
C HIS A 139 -5.81 3.19 9.76
N ALA A 140 -4.73 3.03 8.99
CA ALA A 140 -4.62 1.96 8.00
C ALA A 140 -4.70 0.56 8.63
N MET A 141 -4.03 0.34 9.76
CA MET A 141 -4.09 -0.92 10.50
C MET A 141 -5.51 -1.21 11.02
N ASP A 142 -6.24 -0.20 11.49
CA ASP A 142 -7.60 -0.38 12.01
C ASP A 142 -8.61 -0.80 10.92
N MET A 143 -8.32 -0.55 9.65
CA MET A 143 -9.10 -1.03 8.51
C MET A 143 -8.93 -2.54 8.24
N VAL A 144 -7.90 -3.19 8.81
CA VAL A 144 -7.61 -4.61 8.60
C VAL A 144 -8.58 -5.47 9.41
N ALA A 145 -9.19 -6.48 8.79
CA ALA A 145 -10.04 -7.46 9.46
C ALA A 145 -9.23 -8.34 10.44
N PRO A 146 -9.86 -8.89 11.50
CA PRO A 146 -9.21 -9.91 12.31
C PRO A 146 -8.73 -11.10 11.46
N GLY A 147 -7.45 -11.47 11.60
CA GLY A 147 -6.81 -12.47 10.74
C GLY A 147 -6.24 -11.92 9.42
N GLY A 148 -6.38 -10.62 9.16
CA GLY A 148 -5.84 -9.96 7.98
C GLY A 148 -4.44 -9.40 8.18
N LEU A 149 -3.89 -8.82 7.11
CA LEU A 149 -2.54 -8.28 7.02
C LEU A 149 -2.55 -6.77 6.76
N PHE A 150 -1.65 -6.06 7.39
CA PHE A 150 -1.23 -4.73 6.97
C PHE A 150 0.17 -4.82 6.34
N PHE A 151 0.32 -4.18 5.19
CA PHE A 151 1.58 -4.00 4.48
C PHE A 151 1.87 -2.52 4.31
N GLY A 152 3.01 -2.05 4.81
CA GLY A 152 3.47 -0.68 4.65
C GLY A 152 4.86 -0.63 4.05
N GLU A 153 5.06 0.20 3.02
CA GLU A 153 6.38 0.59 2.51
C GLU A 153 6.59 2.07 2.69
N TRP A 154 7.79 2.45 3.07
CA TRP A 154 8.16 3.85 3.25
C TRP A 154 9.63 4.10 2.94
N LEU A 155 9.99 5.36 2.86
CA LEU A 155 11.38 5.80 2.75
C LEU A 155 11.94 6.08 4.14
N ILE A 156 13.17 5.67 4.39
CA ILE A 156 13.95 6.08 5.55
C ILE A 156 14.74 7.31 5.19
N GLY A 157 14.70 8.35 5.99
CA GLY A 157 15.45 9.59 5.76
C GLY A 157 16.95 9.35 5.74
N LEU A 158 17.61 9.84 4.70
CA LEU A 158 19.06 9.72 4.49
C LEU A 158 19.85 10.80 5.22
N ASN A 159 19.22 11.92 5.52
CA ASN A 159 19.84 13.07 6.19
C ASN A 159 18.94 13.61 7.33
N ASP A 160 19.45 14.55 8.09
CA ASP A 160 18.75 15.08 9.26
C ASP A 160 17.53 15.92 8.88
N ASP A 161 17.55 16.59 7.72
CA ASP A 161 16.40 17.39 7.26
C ASP A 161 15.22 16.49 6.92
N GLU A 162 15.44 15.40 6.17
CA GLU A 162 14.41 14.40 5.88
C GLU A 162 13.88 13.77 7.16
N ARG A 163 14.77 13.37 8.09
CA ARG A 163 14.36 12.77 9.36
C ARG A 163 13.55 13.73 10.24
N SER A 164 13.85 15.02 10.19
CA SER A 164 13.16 16.03 10.99
C SER A 164 11.71 16.26 10.59
N CYS A 165 11.31 15.92 9.36
CA CYS A 165 9.94 16.12 8.90
C CYS A 165 8.93 15.07 9.41
N GLY A 166 9.40 13.98 10.05
CA GLY A 166 8.56 13.01 10.75
C GLY A 166 7.87 11.96 9.87
N TYR A 167 8.10 11.96 8.54
CA TYR A 167 7.48 11.01 7.59
C TYR A 167 8.44 9.93 7.07
N TYR A 168 9.67 9.94 7.54
CA TYR A 168 10.74 9.02 7.14
C TYR A 168 11.31 8.27 8.35
N PRO A 169 10.47 7.51 9.08
CA PRO A 169 10.91 6.84 10.30
C PRO A 169 11.96 5.78 9.99
N THR A 170 12.85 5.57 10.94
CA THR A 170 13.73 4.40 10.93
C THR A 170 12.92 3.11 11.09
N ALA A 171 13.51 1.97 10.76
CA ALA A 171 12.87 0.68 10.99
C ALA A 171 12.50 0.47 12.46
N ALA A 172 13.34 0.91 13.41
CA ALA A 172 13.07 0.81 14.84
C ALA A 172 11.91 1.73 15.30
N GLU A 173 11.72 2.87 14.68
CA GLU A 173 10.58 3.75 14.94
C GLU A 173 9.30 3.16 14.38
N MET A 174 9.34 2.61 13.16
CA MET A 174 8.19 1.93 12.58
C MET A 174 7.81 0.69 13.40
N ASP A 175 8.78 -0.08 13.88
CA ASP A 175 8.54 -1.22 14.78
C ASP A 175 7.70 -0.80 16.00
N ARG A 176 8.05 0.33 16.64
CA ARG A 176 7.28 0.88 17.77
C ARG A 176 5.87 1.31 17.38
N ILE A 177 5.71 1.88 16.16
CA ILE A 177 4.40 2.33 15.67
C ILE A 177 3.48 1.12 15.44
N VAL A 178 3.98 0.04 14.84
CA VAL A 178 3.14 -1.12 14.50
C VAL A 178 2.93 -2.09 15.66
N GLN A 179 3.72 -1.98 16.75
CA GLN A 179 3.54 -2.79 17.96
C GLN A 179 2.29 -2.34 18.71
N ARG A 180 1.20 -3.06 18.50
CA ARG A 180 -0.11 -2.82 19.13
C ARG A 180 -0.66 -4.12 19.73
N PRO A 181 -1.43 -4.05 20.82
CA PRO A 181 -2.16 -5.20 21.33
C PRO A 181 -3.03 -5.85 20.24
N GLY A 182 -2.95 -7.16 20.09
CA GLY A 182 -3.69 -7.90 19.07
C GLY A 182 -3.04 -7.91 17.68
N TRP A 183 -1.79 -7.45 17.58
CA TRP A 183 -1.01 -7.50 16.35
C TRP A 183 0.27 -8.30 16.52
N GLU A 184 0.67 -9.00 15.48
CA GLU A 184 1.92 -9.76 15.37
C GLU A 184 2.74 -9.18 14.21
N LEU A 185 4.01 -8.88 14.50
CA LEU A 185 4.95 -8.41 13.48
C LEU A 185 5.54 -9.62 12.75
N PHE A 186 5.31 -9.72 11.44
CA PHE A 186 5.89 -10.76 10.60
C PHE A 186 7.23 -10.34 10.00
N GLU A 187 7.29 -9.15 9.47
CA GLU A 187 8.51 -8.58 8.90
C GLU A 187 8.62 -7.09 9.19
N ASN A 188 9.84 -6.65 9.48
CA ASN A 188 10.25 -5.26 9.45
C ASN A 188 11.62 -5.22 8.76
N ALA A 189 11.61 -4.96 7.48
CA ALA A 189 12.76 -5.10 6.61
C ALA A 189 13.32 -3.71 6.22
N ASP A 190 14.58 -3.48 6.55
CA ASP A 190 15.37 -2.42 5.94
C ASP A 190 15.94 -2.95 4.62
N LEU A 191 15.46 -2.40 3.52
CA LEU A 191 15.73 -2.88 2.16
C LEU A 191 16.97 -2.23 1.55
N GLY A 192 17.62 -1.37 2.32
CA GLY A 192 18.83 -0.66 1.92
C GLY A 192 18.59 0.46 0.92
N ILE A 193 19.69 1.03 0.43
CA ILE A 193 19.67 2.14 -0.51
C ILE A 193 19.51 1.61 -1.93
N ARG A 194 18.58 2.20 -2.69
CA ARG A 194 18.33 1.93 -4.10
C ARG A 194 18.50 3.20 -4.90
N GLY A 195 19.16 3.07 -6.04
CA GLY A 195 19.21 4.15 -7.03
C GLY A 195 18.00 4.03 -7.97
N GLU A 196 17.34 5.12 -8.22
CA GLU A 196 16.19 5.20 -9.11
C GLU A 196 16.30 6.41 -10.01
N SER A 197 15.88 6.26 -11.27
CA SER A 197 15.62 7.40 -12.13
C SER A 197 14.23 7.93 -11.77
N HIS A 198 14.16 9.08 -11.17
CA HIS A 198 12.89 9.76 -10.99
C HIS A 198 12.47 10.42 -12.30
N LEU A 199 11.25 10.16 -12.72
CA LEU A 199 10.58 10.98 -13.72
C LEU A 199 10.59 12.44 -13.21
N GLY A 200 11.11 13.35 -14.02
CA GLY A 200 11.24 14.75 -13.67
C GLY A 200 12.56 15.19 -13.07
N TYR A 201 13.50 14.29 -12.87
CA TYR A 201 14.84 14.64 -12.42
C TYR A 201 15.90 14.15 -13.40
N GLU A 202 16.83 15.02 -13.78
CA GLU A 202 17.92 14.68 -14.71
C GLU A 202 18.96 13.72 -14.12
N GLN A 203 18.91 13.47 -12.79
CA GLN A 203 19.91 12.69 -12.08
C GLN A 203 19.25 11.54 -11.32
N TRP A 204 19.98 10.44 -11.19
CA TRP A 204 19.64 9.35 -10.30
C TRP A 204 19.49 9.83 -8.86
N HIS A 205 18.35 9.48 -8.25
CA HIS A 205 18.14 9.68 -6.84
C HIS A 205 18.39 8.36 -6.08
N TYR A 206 18.80 8.50 -4.84
CA TYR A 206 18.99 7.37 -3.95
C TYR A 206 18.00 7.48 -2.80
N HIS A 207 17.24 6.41 -2.61
CA HIS A 207 16.32 6.30 -1.48
C HIS A 207 16.67 5.06 -0.67
N ARG A 208 16.48 5.14 0.63
CA ARG A 208 16.54 3.98 1.51
C ARG A 208 15.12 3.52 1.76
N TYR A 209 14.82 2.29 1.35
CA TYR A 209 13.51 1.70 1.47
C TYR A 209 13.40 0.83 2.69
N ALA A 210 12.20 0.76 3.26
CA ALA A 210 11.83 -0.20 4.28
C ALA A 210 10.39 -0.67 4.08
N ALA A 211 10.09 -1.84 4.62
CA ALA A 211 8.76 -2.42 4.58
C ALA A 211 8.42 -3.11 5.88
N VAL A 212 7.14 -3.08 6.24
CA VAL A 212 6.58 -3.80 7.37
C VAL A 212 5.42 -4.67 6.93
N ILE A 213 5.35 -5.89 7.48
CA ILE A 213 4.20 -6.78 7.34
C ILE A 213 3.75 -7.16 8.75
N THR A 214 2.53 -6.81 9.09
CA THR A 214 1.93 -7.14 10.37
C THR A 214 0.61 -7.89 10.18
N HIS A 215 0.29 -8.74 11.13
CA HIS A 215 -0.90 -9.57 11.14
C HIS A 215 -1.79 -9.19 12.31
N ARG A 216 -3.06 -8.89 12.03
CA ARG A 216 -4.06 -8.68 13.07
C ARG A 216 -4.53 -10.04 13.59
N MET A 217 -4.21 -10.36 14.83
CA MET A 217 -4.58 -11.64 15.43
C MET A 217 -6.12 -11.79 15.48
N PRO A 218 -6.65 -12.96 15.15
CA PRO A 218 -8.08 -13.23 15.36
C PRO A 218 -8.40 -13.20 16.86
N PRO A 219 -9.65 -12.84 17.24
CA PRO A 219 -10.07 -12.90 18.63
C PRO A 219 -9.91 -14.32 19.19
N PRO A 220 -9.62 -14.49 20.49
CA PRO A 220 -9.56 -15.80 21.12
C PRO A 220 -10.88 -16.56 20.84
N ARG A 221 -10.75 -17.83 20.48
CA ARG A 221 -11.94 -18.68 20.32
C ARG A 221 -12.63 -18.79 21.68
N GLU A 222 -13.92 -18.47 21.74
CA GLU A 222 -14.69 -18.78 22.94
C GLU A 222 -14.60 -20.28 23.23
N PRO A 223 -14.37 -20.68 24.48
CA PRO A 223 -14.40 -22.10 24.82
C PRO A 223 -15.78 -22.67 24.45
N ALA A 224 -15.76 -23.80 23.74
CA ALA A 224 -16.98 -24.48 23.36
C ALA A 224 -17.82 -24.67 24.64
N ARG A 225 -19.03 -24.09 24.70
CA ARG A 225 -19.98 -24.35 25.78
C ARG A 225 -20.30 -25.84 25.71
N GLU A 226 -19.77 -26.61 26.65
CA GLU A 226 -20.19 -28.00 26.83
C GLU A 226 -21.70 -28.02 27.04
N LYS A 227 -22.40 -28.75 26.15
CA LYS A 227 -23.86 -28.96 26.23
C LYS A 227 -24.15 -30.15 27.12
#